data_222fe70140c677bbd7f32de71c1c521d
#
_entry.id   222fe70140c677bbd7f32de71c1c521d
#
_cell.length_a   1.000
_cell.length_b   1.000
_cell.length_c   1.000
_cell.angle_alpha   90.00
_cell.angle_beta   90.00
_cell.angle_gamma   90.00
#
_symmetry.space_group_name_H-M   'P 1'
#
loop_
_entity.id
_entity.type
_entity.pdbx_description
1 polymer ?
#
loop_
_entity_poly.entity_id
_entity_poly.type
_entity_poly.pdbx_seq_one_letter_code
_entity_poly.pdbx_strand_id
1 'polypeptide(L)'
;EFAQGDKGSVLGIYGQNGSGKTVVIDCMVLLKCLFSGREIPPHFYYYINCLADTARVKYGFMIQTDAGEIEAEYEIELLKNGQSSFCISYEKLSMKECIEGKRLTPVFEYRKGSSELFRPLKNLELFRKNLESMVALGMAQQITEGFNEERQMPQVGSFLFSKKAQETFSKGKGEIEKLSSLCNILQNYGLYDLAVIENAHYGLLALNLDTIPVNIDWPDSMKVKGSGVMLRLTDINVVPKEIFPYVSSTIQQINIVMAALIPEIQIEIYSAFDKLMENGKDGVQFEIITIRSRVRVPLLYESAGIKKLISICSNLVACYNRGAYCLVVDELDSGIYEYLLGECIEVMQEKAKGQLIFTSHNLRPLEVLKNESLIYTTVNPKNRYIKSVNIKNTQNKRLSYLRSIKKEKLYNETNIYKMELAMKRAGKVGLHD
;
A
#
# COMPACT_ATOMS: atom_id res chain seq x y z
N GLU A 1 -13.18 0.77 8.56
CA GLU A 1 -14.49 1.44 8.39
C GLU A 1 -14.76 1.57 6.90
N PHE A 2 -15.91 1.08 6.48
CA PHE A 2 -16.31 1.12 5.08
C PHE A 2 -16.73 2.53 4.71
N ALA A 3 -16.38 2.99 3.50
CA ALA A 3 -16.90 4.23 2.96
C ALA A 3 -18.44 4.12 2.89
N GLN A 4 -19.16 5.09 3.45
CA GLN A 4 -20.62 5.12 3.37
C GLN A 4 -21.03 5.88 2.09
N GLY A 5 -21.61 5.16 1.14
CA GLY A 5 -22.08 5.73 -0.14
C GLY A 5 -20.95 6.10 -1.09
N ASP A 6 -21.17 7.13 -1.93
CA ASP A 6 -20.22 7.63 -2.94
C ASP A 6 -19.02 8.41 -2.36
N LYS A 7 -18.87 8.46 -1.04
CA LYS A 7 -17.87 9.25 -0.35
C LYS A 7 -16.76 8.34 0.19
N GLY A 8 -15.52 8.66 -0.15
CA GLY A 8 -14.33 7.97 0.36
C GLY A 8 -14.04 8.23 1.83
N SER A 9 -12.96 7.68 2.32
CA SER A 9 -12.52 7.84 3.70
C SER A 9 -11.06 8.28 3.76
N VAL A 10 -10.72 9.08 4.79
CA VAL A 10 -9.35 9.47 5.10
C VAL A 10 -9.01 9.00 6.49
N LEU A 11 -7.85 8.38 6.67
CA LEU A 11 -7.35 7.90 7.94
C LEU A 11 -5.92 8.38 8.17
N GLY A 12 -5.71 9.22 9.18
CA GLY A 12 -4.41 9.68 9.63
C GLY A 12 -3.94 8.91 10.86
N ILE A 13 -2.71 8.40 10.82
CA ILE A 13 -2.09 7.62 11.90
C ILE A 13 -0.95 8.43 12.51
N TYR A 14 -1.07 8.72 13.80
CA TYR A 14 -0.15 9.59 14.55
C TYR A 14 0.49 8.86 15.72
N GLY A 15 1.72 9.23 16.05
CA GLY A 15 2.45 8.70 17.21
C GLY A 15 3.96 8.90 17.10
N GLN A 16 4.68 8.58 18.16
CA GLN A 16 6.14 8.72 18.16
C GLN A 16 6.83 7.69 17.26
N ASN A 17 8.13 7.90 16.99
CA ASN A 17 8.95 6.93 16.28
C ASN A 17 9.03 5.62 17.08
N GLY A 18 8.92 4.48 16.38
CA GLY A 18 8.92 3.15 17.01
C GLY A 18 7.60 2.75 17.69
N SER A 19 6.52 3.54 17.61
CA SER A 19 5.22 3.18 18.19
C SER A 19 4.38 2.23 17.32
N GLY A 20 4.82 1.94 16.09
CA GLY A 20 4.14 0.99 15.19
C GLY A 20 3.28 1.63 14.10
N LYS A 21 3.48 2.92 13.78
CA LYS A 21 2.77 3.56 12.64
C LYS A 21 2.99 2.82 11.32
N THR A 22 4.26 2.58 10.99
CA THR A 22 4.68 1.92 9.73
C THR A 22 4.15 0.49 9.63
N VAL A 23 3.91 -0.21 10.74
CA VAL A 23 3.34 -1.57 10.72
C VAL A 23 1.99 -1.64 10.00
N VAL A 24 1.17 -0.60 10.08
CA VAL A 24 -0.11 -0.56 9.32
C VAL A 24 0.17 -0.46 7.83
N ILE A 25 1.17 0.34 7.44
CA ILE A 25 1.60 0.45 6.04
C ILE A 25 2.14 -0.90 5.55
N ASP A 26 2.99 -1.56 6.35
CA ASP A 26 3.56 -2.88 6.04
C ASP A 26 2.46 -3.95 5.87
N CYS A 27 1.39 -3.90 6.69
CA CYS A 27 0.22 -4.76 6.49
C CYS A 27 -0.43 -4.52 5.11
N MET A 28 -0.47 -3.29 4.62
CA MET A 28 -1.02 -3.00 3.29
C MET A 28 -0.06 -3.40 2.16
N VAL A 29 1.26 -3.33 2.38
CA VAL A 29 2.27 -3.92 1.49
C VAL A 29 2.09 -5.43 1.39
N LEU A 30 1.92 -6.11 2.54
CA LEU A 30 1.64 -7.55 2.59
C LEU A 30 0.39 -7.89 1.77
N LEU A 31 -0.71 -7.17 1.99
CA LEU A 31 -1.94 -7.36 1.24
C LEU A 31 -1.73 -7.23 -0.27
N LYS A 32 -0.99 -6.20 -0.69
CA LYS A 32 -0.67 -5.97 -2.09
C LYS A 32 0.16 -7.12 -2.69
N CYS A 33 1.16 -7.62 -1.97
CA CYS A 33 1.94 -8.79 -2.41
C CYS A 33 1.05 -10.02 -2.59
N LEU A 34 0.21 -10.32 -1.58
CA LEU A 34 -0.67 -11.47 -1.59
C LEU A 34 -1.68 -11.43 -2.75
N PHE A 35 -2.42 -10.33 -2.89
CA PHE A 35 -3.46 -10.19 -3.91
C PHE A 35 -2.88 -10.10 -5.33
N SER A 36 -1.70 -9.51 -5.50
CA SER A 36 -1.02 -9.51 -6.80
C SER A 36 -0.36 -10.84 -7.17
N GLY A 37 -0.45 -11.85 -6.31
CA GLY A 37 0.21 -13.16 -6.51
C GLY A 37 1.74 -13.07 -6.52
N ARG A 38 2.29 -12.02 -5.86
CA ARG A 38 3.73 -11.82 -5.69
C ARG A 38 4.22 -12.50 -4.43
N GLU A 39 5.51 -12.73 -4.40
CA GLU A 39 6.20 -13.23 -3.22
C GLU A 39 6.22 -12.19 -2.10
N ILE A 40 6.10 -12.66 -0.86
CA ILE A 40 6.23 -11.82 0.32
C ILE A 40 7.72 -11.55 0.55
N PRO A 41 8.15 -10.30 0.65
CA PRO A 41 9.57 -9.97 0.88
C PRO A 41 10.12 -10.63 2.15
N PRO A 42 11.38 -11.14 2.14
CA PRO A 42 11.96 -11.86 3.27
C PRO A 42 12.00 -11.07 4.59
N HIS A 43 12.10 -9.74 4.51
CA HIS A 43 12.13 -8.88 5.69
C HIS A 43 10.83 -8.93 6.53
N PHE A 44 9.73 -9.48 6.01
CA PHE A 44 8.50 -9.72 6.78
C PHE A 44 8.70 -10.68 7.96
N TYR A 45 9.77 -11.48 7.97
CA TYR A 45 10.19 -12.24 9.14
C TYR A 45 10.32 -11.35 10.40
N TYR A 46 10.89 -10.16 10.26
CA TYR A 46 11.13 -9.23 11.36
C TYR A 46 9.86 -8.52 11.85
N TYR A 47 8.75 -8.62 11.12
CA TYR A 47 7.45 -8.09 11.57
C TYR A 47 6.68 -9.06 12.46
N ILE A 48 7.10 -10.33 12.51
CA ILE A 48 6.60 -11.26 13.52
C ILE A 48 7.24 -10.90 14.87
N ASN A 49 6.41 -10.61 15.87
CA ASN A 49 6.90 -10.20 17.19
C ASN A 49 7.99 -11.15 17.69
N CYS A 50 9.07 -10.60 18.28
CA CYS A 50 10.18 -11.41 18.78
C CYS A 50 9.76 -12.42 19.87
N LEU A 51 8.70 -12.11 20.62
CA LEU A 51 8.13 -12.95 21.69
C LEU A 51 7.02 -13.89 21.19
N ALA A 52 6.75 -13.94 19.88
CA ALA A 52 5.74 -14.79 19.28
C ALA A 52 6.31 -15.56 18.11
N ASP A 53 5.74 -16.72 17.83
CA ASP A 53 6.11 -17.52 16.66
C ASP A 53 5.26 -17.18 15.45
N THR A 54 4.10 -16.55 15.65
CA THR A 54 3.17 -16.21 14.58
C THR A 54 2.77 -14.75 14.57
N ALA A 55 2.39 -14.26 13.39
CA ALA A 55 1.70 -12.98 13.20
C ALA A 55 0.47 -13.19 12.32
N ARG A 56 -0.70 -12.71 12.76
CA ARG A 56 -1.97 -12.85 12.06
C ARG A 56 -2.53 -11.50 11.68
N VAL A 57 -2.96 -11.38 10.44
CA VAL A 57 -3.57 -10.16 9.90
C VAL A 57 -4.90 -10.51 9.25
N LYS A 58 -5.91 -9.67 9.46
CA LYS A 58 -7.23 -9.80 8.86
C LYS A 58 -7.63 -8.51 8.17
N TYR A 59 -8.16 -8.63 6.96
CA TYR A 59 -8.63 -7.55 6.12
C TYR A 59 -10.11 -7.72 5.82
N GLY A 60 -10.88 -6.64 5.88
CA GLY A 60 -12.30 -6.63 5.53
C GLY A 60 -12.56 -5.76 4.31
N PHE A 61 -13.47 -6.21 3.44
CA PHE A 61 -13.83 -5.54 2.19
C PHE A 61 -15.35 -5.46 2.04
N MET A 62 -15.83 -4.30 1.58
CA MET A 62 -17.15 -4.17 1.00
C MET A 62 -16.99 -4.04 -0.51
N ILE A 63 -17.62 -4.92 -1.26
CA ILE A 63 -17.45 -5.06 -2.70
C ILE A 63 -18.81 -4.87 -3.36
N GLN A 64 -18.91 -3.85 -4.22
CA GLN A 64 -20.08 -3.66 -5.07
C GLN A 64 -19.95 -4.53 -6.31
N THR A 65 -20.96 -5.35 -6.58
CA THR A 65 -21.07 -6.18 -7.79
C THR A 65 -22.41 -5.89 -8.48
N ASP A 66 -22.55 -6.35 -9.72
CA ASP A 66 -23.82 -6.25 -10.45
C ASP A 66 -24.98 -7.00 -9.76
N ALA A 67 -24.66 -8.03 -8.95
CA ALA A 67 -25.61 -8.80 -8.17
C ALA A 67 -25.94 -8.23 -6.78
N GLY A 68 -25.28 -7.13 -6.38
CA GLY A 68 -25.43 -6.50 -5.07
C GLY A 68 -24.12 -6.39 -4.30
N GLU A 69 -24.21 -5.99 -3.04
CA GLU A 69 -23.05 -5.82 -2.16
C GLU A 69 -22.62 -7.15 -1.53
N ILE A 70 -21.32 -7.35 -1.45
CA ILE A 70 -20.66 -8.48 -0.81
C ILE A 70 -19.72 -7.97 0.27
N GLU A 71 -19.81 -8.52 1.47
CA GLU A 71 -18.78 -8.40 2.50
C GLU A 71 -17.82 -9.58 2.37
N ALA A 72 -16.52 -9.30 2.29
CA ALA A 72 -15.47 -10.31 2.26
C ALA A 72 -14.45 -10.07 3.38
N GLU A 73 -13.96 -11.14 4.00
CA GLU A 73 -12.86 -11.11 4.96
C GLU A 73 -11.73 -12.02 4.48
N TYR A 74 -10.53 -11.47 4.39
CA TYR A 74 -9.32 -12.22 4.11
C TYR A 74 -8.41 -12.24 5.33
N GLU A 75 -7.98 -13.43 5.75
CA GLU A 75 -7.15 -13.62 6.94
C GLU A 75 -5.93 -14.48 6.61
N ILE A 76 -4.77 -14.05 7.10
CA ILE A 76 -3.50 -14.73 6.89
C ILE A 76 -2.71 -14.81 8.19
N GLU A 77 -1.98 -15.90 8.38
CA GLU A 77 -1.02 -16.09 9.48
C GLU A 77 0.33 -16.48 8.92
N LEU A 78 1.35 -15.71 9.32
CA LEU A 78 2.76 -16.00 9.08
C LEU A 78 3.31 -16.73 10.31
N LEU A 79 4.07 -17.80 10.09
CA LEU A 79 4.72 -18.62 11.12
C LEU A 79 6.22 -18.59 10.89
N LYS A 80 7.01 -18.31 11.94
CA LYS A 80 8.47 -18.43 11.90
C LYS A 80 8.88 -19.87 11.58
N ASN A 81 9.80 -20.02 10.63
CA ASN A 81 10.32 -21.31 10.18
C ASN A 81 11.85 -21.27 10.20
N GLY A 82 12.43 -21.53 11.39
CA GLY A 82 13.87 -21.43 11.61
C GLY A 82 14.38 -20.00 11.77
N GLN A 83 15.68 -19.81 11.50
CA GLN A 83 16.32 -18.49 11.61
C GLN A 83 16.12 -17.68 10.31
N SER A 84 15.49 -16.52 10.45
CA SER A 84 15.26 -15.54 9.36
C SER A 84 14.38 -16.02 8.21
N SER A 85 13.58 -17.08 8.40
CA SER A 85 12.59 -17.54 7.43
C SER A 85 11.20 -17.70 8.05
N PHE A 86 10.17 -17.66 7.23
CA PHE A 86 8.79 -17.84 7.63
C PHE A 86 8.01 -18.59 6.55
N CYS A 87 6.81 -19.04 6.90
CA CYS A 87 5.87 -19.65 5.97
C CYS A 87 4.46 -19.13 6.26
N ILE A 88 3.52 -19.37 5.37
CA ILE A 88 2.10 -19.15 5.63
C ILE A 88 1.55 -20.42 6.32
N SER A 89 1.11 -20.28 7.56
CA SER A 89 0.49 -21.38 8.33
C SER A 89 -1.02 -21.45 8.19
N TYR A 90 -1.64 -20.32 7.83
CA TYR A 90 -3.08 -20.19 7.67
C TYR A 90 -3.43 -19.13 6.65
N GLU A 91 -4.39 -19.44 5.78
CA GLU A 91 -4.95 -18.52 4.79
C GLU A 91 -6.43 -18.80 4.61
N LYS A 92 -7.27 -17.77 4.74
CA LYS A 92 -8.72 -17.91 4.69
C LYS A 92 -9.37 -16.76 3.97
N LEU A 93 -10.32 -17.08 3.10
CA LEU A 93 -11.24 -16.12 2.50
C LEU A 93 -12.67 -16.52 2.90
N SER A 94 -13.40 -15.56 3.44
CA SER A 94 -14.82 -15.70 3.80
C SER A 94 -15.64 -14.64 3.07
N MET A 95 -16.89 -14.94 2.75
CA MET A 95 -17.79 -13.97 2.13
C MET A 95 -19.22 -14.13 2.62
N LYS A 96 -19.98 -13.06 2.50
CA LYS A 96 -21.44 -13.05 2.57
C LYS A 96 -22.03 -12.04 1.61
N GLU A 97 -23.18 -12.31 1.05
CA GLU A 97 -24.03 -11.30 0.41
C GLU A 97 -24.62 -10.40 1.51
N CYS A 98 -24.66 -9.06 1.28
CA CYS A 98 -25.21 -8.11 2.25
C CYS A 98 -26.74 -8.12 2.26
N ILE A 99 -27.32 -9.30 2.45
CA ILE A 99 -28.74 -9.58 2.56
C ILE A 99 -29.04 -9.97 4.01
N GLU A 100 -30.19 -9.56 4.53
CA GLU A 100 -30.63 -9.89 5.89
C GLU A 100 -30.61 -11.42 6.14
N GLY A 101 -30.08 -11.84 7.28
CA GLY A 101 -30.00 -13.25 7.68
C GLY A 101 -28.79 -14.02 7.11
N LYS A 102 -28.02 -13.46 6.15
CA LYS A 102 -26.79 -14.10 5.66
C LYS A 102 -25.64 -13.95 6.66
N ARG A 103 -24.87 -15.02 6.83
CA ARG A 103 -23.69 -15.04 7.70
C ARG A 103 -22.41 -15.14 6.86
N LEU A 104 -21.33 -14.56 7.36
CA LEU A 104 -20.01 -14.69 6.78
C LEU A 104 -19.58 -16.17 6.83
N THR A 105 -19.33 -16.75 5.65
CA THR A 105 -18.97 -18.17 5.51
C THR A 105 -17.64 -18.32 4.79
N PRO A 106 -16.79 -19.28 5.23
CA PRO A 106 -15.55 -19.58 4.51
C PRO A 106 -15.84 -20.12 3.12
N VAL A 107 -15.19 -19.54 2.10
CA VAL A 107 -15.20 -20.03 0.71
C VAL A 107 -13.88 -20.70 0.34
N PHE A 108 -12.82 -20.36 1.08
CA PHE A 108 -11.49 -20.98 1.01
C PHE A 108 -10.84 -20.92 2.41
N GLU A 109 -10.22 -22.02 2.85
CA GLU A 109 -9.42 -22.07 4.07
C GLU A 109 -8.30 -23.10 3.90
N TYR A 110 -7.07 -22.61 3.97
CA TYR A 110 -5.85 -23.40 4.03
C TYR A 110 -5.30 -23.41 5.45
N ARG A 111 -4.79 -24.55 5.88
CA ARG A 111 -4.11 -24.70 7.18
C ARG A 111 -2.93 -25.67 7.03
N LYS A 112 -1.74 -25.21 7.37
CA LYS A 112 -0.52 -26.01 7.36
C LYS A 112 -0.69 -27.27 8.21
N GLY A 113 -0.24 -28.41 7.70
CA GLY A 113 -0.35 -29.71 8.38
C GLY A 113 -1.74 -30.34 8.31
N SER A 114 -2.70 -29.75 7.61
CA SER A 114 -3.99 -30.38 7.32
C SER A 114 -3.82 -31.54 6.33
N SER A 115 -4.60 -32.62 6.50
CA SER A 115 -4.68 -33.72 5.52
C SER A 115 -5.32 -33.31 4.19
N GLU A 116 -6.03 -32.20 4.18
CA GLU A 116 -6.73 -31.68 3.01
C GLU A 116 -6.02 -30.43 2.50
N LEU A 117 -5.95 -30.26 1.16
CA LEU A 117 -5.31 -29.11 0.53
C LEU A 117 -5.96 -27.79 0.97
N PHE A 118 -7.30 -27.76 0.99
CA PHE A 118 -8.08 -26.62 1.50
C PHE A 118 -9.51 -27.03 1.86
N ARG A 119 -10.23 -26.17 2.54
CA ARG A 119 -11.66 -26.30 2.89
C ARG A 119 -12.45 -25.12 2.30
N PRO A 120 -13.80 -25.21 2.15
CA PRO A 120 -14.65 -26.36 2.52
C PRO A 120 -14.45 -27.55 1.58
N LEU A 121 -14.61 -28.77 2.11
CA LEU A 121 -14.41 -30.03 1.37
C LEU A 121 -15.27 -30.12 0.12
N LYS A 122 -16.50 -29.61 0.14
CA LYS A 122 -17.40 -29.55 -1.02
C LYS A 122 -16.75 -28.87 -2.23
N ASN A 123 -15.92 -27.85 -2.01
CA ASN A 123 -15.21 -27.14 -3.07
C ASN A 123 -14.00 -27.94 -3.56
N LEU A 124 -13.28 -28.61 -2.66
CA LEU A 124 -12.14 -29.46 -3.01
C LEU A 124 -12.59 -30.69 -3.79
N GLU A 125 -13.73 -31.30 -3.43
CA GLU A 125 -14.28 -32.49 -4.10
C GLU A 125 -14.56 -32.28 -5.58
N LEU A 126 -14.84 -31.05 -6.02
CA LEU A 126 -15.02 -30.73 -7.44
C LEU A 126 -13.74 -30.97 -8.26
N PHE A 127 -12.59 -30.91 -7.64
CA PHE A 127 -11.27 -31.13 -8.27
C PHE A 127 -10.75 -32.56 -8.09
N ARG A 128 -11.22 -33.34 -7.10
CA ARG A 128 -10.70 -34.67 -6.78
C ARG A 128 -10.76 -35.65 -7.97
N LYS A 129 -11.71 -35.46 -8.89
CA LYS A 129 -11.84 -36.29 -10.11
C LYS A 129 -10.87 -35.92 -11.21
N ASN A 130 -10.17 -34.81 -11.10
CA ASN A 130 -9.21 -34.32 -12.09
C ASN A 130 -7.81 -34.27 -11.47
N LEU A 131 -6.98 -35.28 -11.84
CA LEU A 131 -5.62 -35.40 -11.32
C LEU A 131 -4.76 -34.17 -11.63
N GLU A 132 -4.86 -33.61 -12.83
CA GLU A 132 -4.11 -32.41 -13.24
C GLU A 132 -4.44 -31.23 -12.31
N SER A 133 -5.72 -31.00 -12.01
CA SER A 133 -6.16 -29.95 -11.09
C SER A 133 -5.64 -30.16 -9.67
N MET A 134 -5.67 -31.42 -9.18
CA MET A 134 -5.15 -31.75 -7.84
C MET A 134 -3.64 -31.54 -7.75
N VAL A 135 -2.88 -31.92 -8.78
CA VAL A 135 -1.43 -31.68 -8.84
C VAL A 135 -1.14 -30.17 -8.89
N ALA A 136 -1.88 -29.42 -9.72
CA ALA A 136 -1.70 -27.98 -9.81
C ALA A 136 -1.96 -27.26 -8.47
N LEU A 137 -3.02 -27.67 -7.74
CA LEU A 137 -3.34 -27.15 -6.42
C LEU A 137 -2.29 -27.56 -5.38
N GLY A 138 -1.77 -28.77 -5.43
CA GLY A 138 -0.66 -29.22 -4.57
C GLY A 138 0.61 -28.40 -4.79
N MET A 139 0.97 -28.11 -6.05
CA MET A 139 2.07 -27.22 -6.38
C MET A 139 1.82 -25.77 -5.93
N ALA A 140 0.58 -25.28 -6.04
CA ALA A 140 0.21 -23.97 -5.55
C ALA A 140 0.34 -23.85 -4.03
N GLN A 141 0.01 -24.93 -3.30
CA GLN A 141 0.16 -24.98 -1.84
C GLN A 141 1.64 -24.89 -1.42
N GLN A 142 2.57 -25.47 -2.16
CA GLN A 142 4.01 -25.44 -1.81
C GLN A 142 4.59 -24.03 -1.73
N ILE A 143 4.01 -23.06 -2.45
CA ILE A 143 4.40 -21.64 -2.36
C ILE A 143 4.25 -21.09 -0.93
N THR A 144 3.30 -21.60 -0.14
CA THR A 144 3.10 -21.17 1.26
C THR A 144 4.28 -21.54 2.16
N GLU A 145 5.01 -22.57 1.81
CA GLU A 145 6.18 -23.08 2.56
C GLU A 145 7.50 -22.48 2.10
N GLY A 146 7.49 -21.71 1.03
CA GLY A 146 8.69 -21.11 0.45
C GLY A 146 9.50 -22.07 -0.41
N PHE A 147 8.89 -23.14 -0.90
CA PHE A 147 9.58 -24.09 -1.78
C PHE A 147 9.58 -23.58 -3.22
N ASN A 148 10.76 -23.45 -3.80
CA ASN A 148 10.94 -23.17 -5.21
C ASN A 148 12.11 -24.01 -5.76
N GLU A 149 11.81 -24.91 -6.69
CA GLU A 149 12.81 -25.81 -7.31
C GLU A 149 13.89 -25.07 -8.10
N GLU A 150 13.58 -23.87 -8.60
CA GLU A 150 14.47 -23.13 -9.51
C GLU A 150 15.35 -22.09 -8.81
N ARG A 151 15.10 -21.76 -7.53
CA ARG A 151 15.80 -20.68 -6.82
C ARG A 151 16.34 -21.10 -5.47
N GLN A 152 17.54 -20.61 -5.15
CA GLN A 152 18.24 -20.91 -3.89
C GLN A 152 17.64 -20.29 -2.63
N MET A 153 16.67 -19.36 -2.77
CA MET A 153 15.99 -18.72 -1.64
C MET A 153 14.50 -19.09 -1.61
N PRO A 154 13.96 -19.42 -0.42
CA PRO A 154 12.55 -19.74 -0.26
C PRO A 154 11.69 -18.50 -0.59
N GLN A 155 10.74 -18.66 -1.47
CA GLN A 155 9.81 -17.62 -1.90
C GLN A 155 8.41 -17.94 -1.38
N VAL A 156 7.99 -17.23 -0.33
CA VAL A 156 6.69 -17.42 0.31
C VAL A 156 5.65 -16.59 -0.39
N GLY A 157 4.51 -17.18 -0.72
CA GLY A 157 3.40 -16.50 -1.36
C GLY A 157 2.05 -17.10 -1.01
N SER A 158 0.97 -16.42 -1.38
CA SER A 158 -0.40 -16.90 -1.19
C SER A 158 -0.67 -18.18 -1.98
N PHE A 159 -1.27 -19.18 -1.34
CA PHE A 159 -1.84 -20.34 -2.04
C PHE A 159 -3.00 -19.88 -2.92
N LEU A 160 -3.97 -19.19 -2.31
CA LEU A 160 -5.21 -18.78 -2.96
C LEU A 160 -4.94 -17.91 -4.23
N PHE A 161 -4.08 -16.91 -4.12
CA PHE A 161 -3.80 -15.95 -5.20
C PHE A 161 -2.61 -16.35 -6.09
N SER A 162 -2.04 -17.54 -5.91
CA SER A 162 -1.01 -18.04 -6.81
C SER A 162 -1.56 -18.27 -8.22
N LYS A 163 -0.69 -18.08 -9.23
CA LYS A 163 -1.07 -18.26 -10.64
C LYS A 163 -1.69 -19.64 -10.90
N LYS A 164 -1.08 -20.71 -10.38
CA LYS A 164 -1.57 -22.09 -10.56
C LYS A 164 -2.94 -22.34 -9.94
N ALA A 165 -3.19 -21.79 -8.73
CA ALA A 165 -4.48 -21.90 -8.08
C ALA A 165 -5.55 -21.13 -8.87
N GLN A 166 -5.27 -19.92 -9.31
CA GLN A 166 -6.21 -19.10 -10.08
C GLN A 166 -6.56 -19.72 -11.45
N GLU A 167 -5.56 -20.25 -12.17
CA GLU A 167 -5.79 -20.98 -13.43
C GLU A 167 -6.65 -22.25 -13.21
N THR A 168 -6.54 -22.89 -12.03
CA THR A 168 -7.35 -24.06 -11.70
C THR A 168 -8.78 -23.66 -11.31
N PHE A 169 -8.93 -22.63 -10.49
CA PHE A 169 -10.24 -22.14 -10.05
C PHE A 169 -11.06 -21.55 -11.20
N SER A 170 -10.43 -20.91 -12.17
CA SER A 170 -11.12 -20.35 -13.36
C SER A 170 -11.80 -21.37 -14.23
N LYS A 171 -11.40 -22.66 -14.15
CA LYS A 171 -12.02 -23.78 -14.87
C LYS A 171 -13.20 -24.40 -14.08
N GLY A 172 -13.40 -23.96 -12.83
CA GLY A 172 -14.45 -24.49 -11.96
C GLY A 172 -15.84 -23.92 -12.28
N LYS A 173 -16.89 -24.60 -11.78
CA LYS A 173 -18.28 -24.17 -11.96
C LYS A 173 -18.96 -24.02 -10.59
N GLY A 174 -20.06 -23.28 -10.54
CA GLY A 174 -20.88 -23.11 -9.35
C GLY A 174 -20.16 -22.36 -8.23
N GLU A 175 -19.96 -22.98 -7.06
CA GLU A 175 -19.30 -22.33 -5.90
C GLU A 175 -17.84 -21.95 -6.19
N ILE A 176 -17.14 -22.71 -7.04
CA ILE A 176 -15.77 -22.39 -7.45
C ILE A 176 -15.75 -21.21 -8.41
N GLU A 177 -16.73 -21.06 -9.26
CA GLU A 177 -16.89 -19.89 -10.12
C GLU A 177 -17.07 -18.61 -9.30
N LYS A 178 -17.89 -18.67 -8.23
CA LYS A 178 -18.03 -17.56 -7.29
C LYS A 178 -16.71 -17.22 -6.57
N LEU A 179 -15.98 -18.26 -6.12
CA LEU A 179 -14.67 -18.10 -5.53
C LEU A 179 -13.70 -17.45 -6.52
N SER A 180 -13.64 -17.94 -7.76
CA SER A 180 -12.79 -17.40 -8.81
C SER A 180 -13.13 -15.94 -9.13
N SER A 181 -14.42 -15.61 -9.24
CA SER A 181 -14.87 -14.22 -9.48
C SER A 181 -14.47 -13.29 -8.34
N LEU A 182 -14.65 -13.71 -7.09
CA LEU A 182 -14.21 -12.93 -5.92
C LEU A 182 -12.69 -12.75 -5.90
N CYS A 183 -11.93 -13.82 -6.18
CA CYS A 183 -10.46 -13.73 -6.27
C CYS A 183 -10.01 -12.76 -7.37
N ASN A 184 -10.66 -12.77 -8.53
CA ASN A 184 -10.35 -11.84 -9.63
C ASN A 184 -10.60 -10.38 -9.22
N ILE A 185 -11.68 -10.09 -8.51
CA ILE A 185 -11.97 -8.74 -7.99
C ILE A 185 -10.86 -8.31 -7.03
N LEU A 186 -10.50 -9.16 -6.06
CA LEU A 186 -9.47 -8.87 -5.07
C LEU A 186 -8.07 -8.75 -5.71
N GLN A 187 -7.76 -9.57 -6.72
CA GLN A 187 -6.51 -9.43 -7.47
C GLN A 187 -6.44 -8.11 -8.26
N ASN A 188 -7.53 -7.73 -8.92
CA ASN A 188 -7.60 -6.46 -9.61
C ASN A 188 -7.44 -5.28 -8.65
N TYR A 189 -8.07 -5.35 -7.47
CA TYR A 189 -7.85 -4.37 -6.42
C TYR A 189 -6.37 -4.29 -6.00
N GLY A 190 -5.72 -5.41 -5.71
CA GLY A 190 -4.29 -5.43 -5.33
C GLY A 190 -3.35 -4.93 -6.43
N LEU A 191 -3.68 -5.19 -7.70
CA LEU A 191 -2.86 -4.81 -8.85
C LEU A 191 -3.03 -3.33 -9.25
N TYR A 192 -4.29 -2.82 -9.24
CA TYR A 192 -4.61 -1.54 -9.88
C TYR A 192 -5.16 -0.48 -8.94
N ASP A 193 -5.81 -0.88 -7.84
CA ASP A 193 -6.53 0.04 -6.97
C ASP A 193 -5.88 0.22 -5.60
N LEU A 194 -4.96 -0.66 -5.19
CA LEU A 194 -4.17 -0.51 -3.98
C LEU A 194 -2.79 0.07 -4.29
N ALA A 195 -2.58 1.35 -4.01
CA ALA A 195 -1.28 2.00 -4.10
C ALA A 195 -0.67 2.16 -2.70
N VAL A 196 0.51 1.58 -2.47
CA VAL A 196 1.24 1.74 -1.21
C VAL A 196 2.57 2.41 -1.51
N ILE A 197 2.83 3.53 -0.84
CA ILE A 197 4.03 4.34 -0.98
C ILE A 197 4.73 4.36 0.37
N GLU A 198 5.81 3.59 0.46
CA GLU A 198 6.63 3.46 1.66
C GLU A 198 7.68 4.56 1.73
N ASN A 199 8.09 4.93 2.94
CA ASN A 199 9.17 5.91 3.14
C ASN A 199 10.50 5.45 2.51
N ALA A 200 10.75 4.14 2.44
CA ALA A 200 11.90 3.57 1.74
C ALA A 200 11.95 3.99 0.25
N HIS A 201 10.81 4.12 -0.42
CA HIS A 201 10.76 4.63 -1.79
C HIS A 201 11.25 6.08 -1.88
N TYR A 202 10.95 6.92 -0.87
CA TYR A 202 11.48 8.29 -0.81
C TYR A 202 12.95 8.32 -0.39
N GLY A 203 13.39 7.39 0.45
CA GLY A 203 14.80 7.19 0.78
C GLY A 203 15.63 6.83 -0.46
N LEU A 204 15.08 6.04 -1.37
CA LEU A 204 15.67 5.74 -2.68
C LEU A 204 15.76 6.97 -3.58
N LEU A 205 14.76 7.87 -3.53
CA LEU A 205 14.84 9.18 -4.20
C LEU A 205 15.93 10.07 -3.59
N ALA A 206 16.14 10.01 -2.28
CA ALA A 206 17.22 10.71 -1.58
C ALA A 206 18.61 10.10 -1.84
N LEU A 207 18.68 8.81 -2.18
CA LEU A 207 19.91 8.10 -2.54
C LEU A 207 20.27 8.19 -4.04
N ASN A 208 19.72 9.17 -4.77
CA ASN A 208 19.94 9.38 -6.21
C ASN A 208 19.42 8.24 -7.12
N LEU A 209 18.45 7.47 -6.68
CA LEU A 209 17.67 6.67 -7.61
C LEU A 209 16.63 7.60 -8.28
N ASP A 210 17.07 8.32 -9.23
CA ASP A 210 16.50 9.30 -10.12
C ASP A 210 15.14 8.94 -10.76
N THR A 211 14.26 8.25 -10.04
CA THR A 211 12.97 7.77 -10.55
C THR A 211 11.80 8.13 -9.65
N ILE A 212 10.68 8.50 -10.26
CA ILE A 212 9.40 8.69 -9.58
C ILE A 212 8.37 7.68 -10.08
N PRO A 213 7.60 7.05 -9.18
CA PRO A 213 6.45 6.25 -9.58
C PRO A 213 5.32 7.18 -10.02
N VAL A 214 4.82 6.99 -11.22
CA VAL A 214 3.65 7.71 -11.74
C VAL A 214 2.54 6.70 -11.98
N ASN A 215 1.37 6.93 -11.36
CA ASN A 215 0.20 6.11 -11.61
C ASN A 215 -0.40 6.49 -12.96
N ILE A 216 -0.63 5.49 -13.82
CA ILE A 216 -1.22 5.67 -15.13
C ILE A 216 -2.60 5.04 -15.13
N ASP A 217 -3.60 5.79 -15.57
CA ASP A 217 -4.94 5.28 -15.77
C ASP A 217 -5.01 4.50 -17.10
N TRP A 218 -4.81 3.19 -17.00
CA TRP A 218 -4.79 2.30 -18.15
C TRP A 218 -6.19 1.97 -18.59
N PRO A 219 -6.49 1.99 -19.91
CA PRO A 219 -7.72 1.40 -20.42
C PRO A 219 -7.75 -0.11 -20.14
N ASP A 220 -8.94 -0.67 -19.95
CA ASP A 220 -9.12 -2.10 -19.59
C ASP A 220 -8.44 -3.06 -20.57
N SER A 221 -8.33 -2.68 -21.83
CA SER A 221 -7.65 -3.45 -22.90
C SER A 221 -6.12 -3.48 -22.75
N MET A 222 -5.54 -2.60 -21.96
CA MET A 222 -4.09 -2.43 -21.76
C MET A 222 -3.64 -2.60 -20.31
N LYS A 223 -4.46 -3.16 -19.43
CA LYS A 223 -4.07 -3.43 -18.04
C LYS A 223 -2.85 -4.34 -18.01
N VAL A 224 -1.69 -3.73 -18.00
CA VAL A 224 -0.40 -4.38 -17.76
C VAL A 224 -0.30 -4.65 -16.28
N LYS A 225 0.34 -5.73 -15.88
CA LYS A 225 0.55 -6.09 -14.46
C LYS A 225 1.26 -4.95 -13.72
N GLY A 226 0.49 -4.10 -13.05
CA GLY A 226 0.96 -2.97 -12.25
C GLY A 226 0.29 -1.65 -12.63
N SER A 227 0.07 -0.79 -11.64
CA SER A 227 -0.68 0.46 -11.78
C SER A 227 0.15 1.68 -12.17
N GLY A 228 1.45 1.54 -12.42
CA GLY A 228 2.30 2.70 -12.66
C GLY A 228 3.51 2.44 -13.53
N VAL A 229 4.11 3.52 -13.99
CA VAL A 229 5.40 3.56 -14.69
C VAL A 229 6.41 4.30 -13.81
N MET A 230 7.63 3.78 -13.73
CA MET A 230 8.74 4.48 -13.10
C MET A 230 9.36 5.42 -14.12
N LEU A 231 9.25 6.72 -13.89
CA LEU A 231 9.87 7.76 -14.72
C LEU A 231 11.18 8.22 -14.09
N ARG A 232 12.24 8.29 -14.90
CA ARG A 232 13.54 8.80 -14.45
C ARG A 232 13.50 10.34 -14.40
N LEU A 233 14.07 10.89 -13.32
CA LEU A 233 14.15 12.36 -13.12
C LEU A 233 15.41 12.96 -13.73
N THR A 234 16.48 12.18 -13.78
CA THR A 234 17.85 12.65 -14.10
C THR A 234 18.27 12.33 -15.51
N ASP A 235 17.53 11.46 -16.17
CA ASP A 235 17.96 10.83 -17.39
C ASP A 235 16.79 10.67 -18.37
N ILE A 236 17.13 10.26 -19.53
CA ILE A 236 16.23 9.98 -20.64
C ILE A 236 15.29 8.83 -20.26
N ASN A 237 14.00 9.06 -20.42
CA ASN A 237 12.97 8.03 -20.36
C ASN A 237 12.76 7.40 -21.72
N VAL A 238 12.59 6.09 -21.77
CA VAL A 238 12.16 5.37 -22.99
C VAL A 238 10.98 4.49 -22.61
N VAL A 239 9.84 4.74 -23.25
CA VAL A 239 8.62 3.95 -23.03
C VAL A 239 8.10 3.42 -24.36
N PRO A 240 7.39 2.28 -24.38
CA PRO A 240 6.71 1.81 -25.59
C PRO A 240 5.82 2.90 -26.19
N LYS A 241 5.80 3.02 -27.51
CA LYS A 241 5.03 4.06 -28.22
C LYS A 241 3.54 4.02 -27.87
N GLU A 242 3.00 2.83 -27.62
CA GLU A 242 1.61 2.60 -27.21
C GLU A 242 1.31 3.21 -25.81
N ILE A 243 2.32 3.30 -24.95
CA ILE A 243 2.20 3.78 -23.55
C ILE A 243 2.39 5.28 -23.45
N PHE A 244 3.16 5.88 -24.35
CA PHE A 244 3.53 7.29 -24.29
C PHE A 244 2.33 8.26 -24.21
N PRO A 245 1.19 8.08 -24.94
CA PRO A 245 0.03 8.96 -24.81
C PRO A 245 -0.53 8.99 -23.38
N TYR A 246 -0.52 7.85 -22.66
CA TYR A 246 -1.01 7.76 -21.29
C TYR A 246 -0.05 8.46 -20.31
N VAL A 247 1.26 8.32 -20.52
CA VAL A 247 2.27 9.08 -19.77
C VAL A 247 2.07 10.58 -19.97
N SER A 248 1.89 11.02 -21.21
CA SER A 248 1.65 12.44 -21.54
C SER A 248 0.36 12.95 -20.88
N SER A 249 -0.73 12.19 -20.94
CA SER A 249 -2.00 12.53 -20.28
C SER A 249 -1.82 12.65 -18.76
N THR A 250 -1.07 11.73 -18.14
CA THR A 250 -0.82 11.76 -16.69
C THR A 250 0.00 12.98 -16.29
N ILE A 251 1.02 13.37 -17.08
CA ILE A 251 1.77 14.61 -16.83
C ILE A 251 0.86 15.83 -16.92
N GLN A 252 -0.09 15.86 -17.86
CA GLN A 252 -1.09 16.94 -17.94
C GLN A 252 -2.00 16.96 -16.70
N GLN A 253 -2.47 15.82 -16.22
CA GLN A 253 -3.26 15.73 -14.98
C GLN A 253 -2.46 16.24 -13.76
N ILE A 254 -1.19 15.85 -13.64
CA ILE A 254 -0.31 16.34 -12.59
C ILE A 254 -0.17 17.86 -12.67
N ASN A 255 0.01 18.43 -13.87
CA ASN A 255 0.11 19.88 -14.06
C ASN A 255 -1.14 20.65 -13.61
N ILE A 256 -2.34 20.11 -13.88
CA ILE A 256 -3.59 20.72 -13.42
C ILE A 256 -3.61 20.83 -11.89
N VAL A 257 -3.21 19.77 -11.20
CA VAL A 257 -3.16 19.74 -9.73
C VAL A 257 -2.02 20.62 -9.22
N MET A 258 -0.83 20.52 -9.81
CA MET A 258 0.33 21.32 -9.41
C MET A 258 0.09 22.83 -9.59
N ALA A 259 -0.62 23.25 -10.63
CA ALA A 259 -0.99 24.65 -10.83
C ALA A 259 -1.87 25.21 -9.70
N ALA A 260 -2.68 24.36 -9.04
CA ALA A 260 -3.45 24.76 -7.88
C ALA A 260 -2.62 24.74 -6.59
N LEU A 261 -1.66 23.80 -6.47
CA LEU A 261 -0.82 23.66 -5.28
C LEU A 261 0.38 24.61 -5.28
N ILE A 262 1.06 24.75 -6.41
CA ILE A 262 2.27 25.58 -6.58
C ILE A 262 2.21 26.24 -7.98
N PRO A 263 1.53 27.37 -8.14
CA PRO A 263 1.23 27.99 -9.45
C PRO A 263 2.45 28.32 -10.33
N GLU A 264 3.63 28.43 -9.72
CA GLU A 264 4.85 28.81 -10.44
C GLU A 264 5.58 27.65 -11.11
N ILE A 265 5.10 26.38 -10.90
CA ILE A 265 5.76 25.18 -11.41
C ILE A 265 4.88 24.48 -12.43
N GLN A 266 5.44 24.25 -13.60
CA GLN A 266 4.85 23.38 -14.64
C GLN A 266 5.83 22.28 -15.02
N ILE A 267 5.33 21.08 -15.26
CA ILE A 267 6.10 19.91 -15.71
C ILE A 267 5.90 19.78 -17.22
N GLU A 268 6.97 19.58 -17.95
CA GLU A 268 6.95 19.43 -19.41
C GLU A 268 7.69 18.14 -19.82
N ILE A 269 7.12 17.45 -20.82
CA ILE A 269 7.84 16.42 -21.58
C ILE A 269 8.68 17.14 -22.64
N TYR A 270 9.99 17.02 -22.52
CA TYR A 270 10.95 17.70 -23.38
C TYR A 270 11.65 16.71 -24.31
N SER A 271 12.00 17.16 -25.53
CA SER A 271 12.75 16.37 -26.53
C SER A 271 12.16 14.98 -26.81
N ALA A 272 10.83 14.87 -26.98
CA ALA A 272 10.19 13.61 -27.30
C ALA A 272 10.42 13.23 -28.78
N PHE A 273 10.98 12.04 -29.03
CA PHE A 273 11.17 11.49 -30.39
C PHE A 273 11.10 9.97 -30.41
N ASP A 274 10.76 9.43 -31.59
CA ASP A 274 10.66 7.99 -31.80
C ASP A 274 12.04 7.31 -31.68
N LYS A 275 12.10 6.18 -30.97
CA LYS A 275 13.31 5.38 -30.76
C LYS A 275 12.99 3.90 -30.78
N LEU A 276 13.81 3.12 -31.46
CA LEU A 276 13.73 1.66 -31.37
C LEU A 276 14.25 1.20 -30.02
N MET A 277 13.46 0.41 -29.28
CA MET A 277 13.83 -0.17 -28.00
C MET A 277 14.75 -1.39 -28.18
N GLU A 278 15.47 -1.81 -27.15
CA GLU A 278 16.37 -2.98 -27.17
C GLU A 278 15.65 -4.28 -27.54
N ASN A 279 14.36 -4.39 -27.26
CA ASN A 279 13.52 -5.54 -27.63
C ASN A 279 12.97 -5.48 -29.06
N GLY A 280 13.41 -4.52 -29.87
CA GLY A 280 12.98 -4.34 -31.26
C GLY A 280 11.59 -3.70 -31.45
N LYS A 281 10.93 -3.23 -30.37
CA LYS A 281 9.65 -2.53 -30.45
C LYS A 281 9.84 -1.03 -30.58
N ASP A 282 8.86 -0.36 -31.20
CA ASP A 282 8.82 1.09 -31.27
C ASP A 282 8.60 1.71 -29.88
N GLY A 283 9.40 2.67 -29.53
CA GLY A 283 9.32 3.43 -28.30
C GLY A 283 9.39 4.93 -28.55
N VAL A 284 9.16 5.71 -27.49
CA VAL A 284 9.37 7.16 -27.46
C VAL A 284 10.38 7.47 -26.38
N GLN A 285 11.41 8.20 -26.76
CA GLN A 285 12.41 8.74 -25.85
C GLN A 285 12.05 10.18 -25.50
N PHE A 286 12.13 10.55 -24.20
CA PHE A 286 11.85 11.90 -23.73
C PHE A 286 12.54 12.20 -22.39
N GLU A 287 12.62 13.48 -22.05
CA GLU A 287 13.06 13.96 -20.75
C GLU A 287 11.91 14.66 -20.02
N ILE A 288 11.98 14.71 -18.69
CA ILE A 288 11.03 15.45 -17.87
C ILE A 288 11.74 16.65 -17.26
N ILE A 289 11.20 17.83 -17.51
CA ILE A 289 11.71 19.08 -17.00
C ILE A 289 10.62 19.84 -16.24
N THR A 290 11.03 20.78 -15.39
CA THR A 290 10.13 21.79 -14.82
C THR A 290 10.37 23.13 -15.50
N ILE A 291 9.30 23.93 -15.58
CA ILE A 291 9.34 25.31 -16.02
C ILE A 291 9.00 26.20 -14.82
N ARG A 292 9.91 27.12 -14.47
CA ARG A 292 9.69 28.16 -13.47
C ARG A 292 10.02 29.54 -14.09
N SER A 293 9.09 30.47 -13.97
CA SER A 293 9.32 31.85 -14.50
C SER A 293 9.91 31.85 -15.91
N ARG A 294 9.47 30.94 -16.80
CA ARG A 294 9.95 30.71 -18.17
C ARG A 294 11.35 30.08 -18.28
N VAL A 295 11.95 29.65 -17.18
CA VAL A 295 13.25 28.96 -17.20
C VAL A 295 12.98 27.44 -17.11
N ARG A 296 13.62 26.71 -18.02
CA ARG A 296 13.59 25.23 -18.03
C ARG A 296 14.63 24.69 -17.05
N VAL A 297 14.19 23.86 -16.13
CA VAL A 297 15.05 23.24 -15.11
C VAL A 297 14.84 21.74 -15.15
N PRO A 298 15.89 20.92 -15.28
CA PRO A 298 15.72 19.46 -15.12
C PRO A 298 15.09 19.13 -13.78
N LEU A 299 14.11 18.21 -13.77
CA LEU A 299 13.35 17.87 -12.59
C LEU A 299 14.23 17.37 -11.43
N LEU A 300 15.42 16.84 -11.74
CA LEU A 300 16.43 16.44 -10.76
C LEU A 300 16.76 17.56 -9.76
N TYR A 301 16.87 18.80 -10.23
CA TYR A 301 17.30 19.96 -9.41
C TYR A 301 16.16 20.57 -8.58
N GLU A 302 14.95 20.06 -8.71
CA GLU A 302 13.84 20.47 -7.84
C GLU A 302 14.03 19.96 -6.40
N SER A 303 13.39 20.66 -5.46
CA SER A 303 13.43 20.26 -4.05
C SER A 303 12.79 18.87 -3.83
N ALA A 304 13.22 18.16 -2.79
CA ALA A 304 12.66 16.86 -2.42
C ALA A 304 11.13 16.92 -2.22
N GLY A 305 10.62 18.01 -1.65
CA GLY A 305 9.18 18.20 -1.45
C GLY A 305 8.40 18.32 -2.76
N ILE A 306 8.93 19.03 -3.76
CA ILE A 306 8.32 19.14 -5.09
C ILE A 306 8.33 17.80 -5.80
N LYS A 307 9.46 17.09 -5.80
CA LYS A 307 9.55 15.74 -6.36
C LYS A 307 8.53 14.79 -5.72
N LYS A 308 8.39 14.86 -4.40
CA LYS A 308 7.40 14.08 -3.67
C LYS A 308 5.96 14.42 -4.06
N LEU A 309 5.60 15.70 -4.11
CA LEU A 309 4.29 16.15 -4.57
C LEU A 309 3.98 15.61 -5.97
N ILE A 310 4.91 15.75 -6.91
CA ILE A 310 4.77 15.24 -8.27
C ILE A 310 4.53 13.72 -8.25
N SER A 311 5.30 12.99 -7.46
CA SER A 311 5.20 11.51 -7.37
C SER A 311 3.88 11.02 -6.80
N ILE A 312 3.26 11.78 -5.88
CA ILE A 312 1.98 11.38 -5.27
C ILE A 312 0.76 11.97 -6.00
N CYS A 313 0.93 13.04 -6.79
CA CYS A 313 -0.20 13.74 -7.44
C CYS A 313 -1.07 12.80 -8.27
N SER A 314 -0.49 11.93 -9.11
CA SER A 314 -1.26 10.99 -9.93
C SER A 314 -2.08 10.02 -9.06
N ASN A 315 -1.52 9.57 -7.93
CA ASN A 315 -2.22 8.71 -6.98
C ASN A 315 -3.31 9.47 -6.21
N LEU A 316 -3.10 10.74 -5.87
CA LEU A 316 -4.12 11.59 -5.26
C LEU A 316 -5.29 11.83 -6.22
N VAL A 317 -5.01 12.08 -7.51
CA VAL A 317 -6.04 12.22 -8.55
C VAL A 317 -6.85 10.93 -8.69
N ALA A 318 -6.19 9.76 -8.71
CA ALA A 318 -6.86 8.47 -8.76
C ALA A 318 -7.74 8.25 -7.51
N CYS A 319 -7.21 8.53 -6.32
CA CYS A 319 -7.94 8.41 -5.06
C CYS A 319 -9.14 9.39 -4.98
N TYR A 320 -8.99 10.60 -5.52
CA TYR A 320 -10.07 11.58 -5.56
C TYR A 320 -11.25 11.12 -6.43
N ASN A 321 -10.97 10.49 -7.58
CA ASN A 321 -11.96 10.20 -8.60
C ASN A 321 -12.52 8.77 -8.58
N ARG A 322 -11.79 7.78 -8.01
CA ARG A 322 -12.11 6.35 -8.09
C ARG A 322 -12.46 5.79 -6.71
N GLY A 323 -13.70 5.28 -6.53
CA GLY A 323 -14.19 4.75 -5.25
C GLY A 323 -13.47 3.48 -4.78
N ALA A 324 -13.01 2.64 -5.69
CA ALA A 324 -12.25 1.43 -5.35
C ALA A 324 -10.78 1.73 -4.97
N TYR A 325 -10.27 2.93 -5.26
CA TYR A 325 -8.87 3.25 -5.08
C TYR A 325 -8.49 3.48 -3.61
N CYS A 326 -7.48 2.79 -3.14
CA CYS A 326 -6.90 2.96 -1.81
C CYS A 326 -5.45 3.42 -1.93
N LEU A 327 -5.20 4.65 -1.50
CA LEU A 327 -3.85 5.24 -1.42
C LEU A 327 -3.34 5.15 0.00
N VAL A 328 -2.21 4.49 0.19
CA VAL A 328 -1.53 4.32 1.48
C VAL A 328 -0.16 4.99 1.39
N VAL A 329 0.13 5.94 2.29
CA VAL A 329 1.39 6.72 2.23
C VAL A 329 2.04 6.77 3.60
N ASP A 330 3.27 6.29 3.69
CA ASP A 330 4.08 6.47 4.90
C ASP A 330 4.73 7.85 4.90
N GLU A 331 4.71 8.53 6.07
CA GLU A 331 5.25 9.89 6.26
C GLU A 331 4.84 10.87 5.16
N LEU A 332 3.53 11.01 4.93
CA LEU A 332 2.98 11.88 3.87
C LEU A 332 3.50 13.32 3.97
N ASP A 333 3.78 13.80 5.18
CA ASP A 333 4.26 15.15 5.49
C ASP A 333 5.74 15.39 5.17
N SER A 334 6.54 14.36 4.95
CA SER A 334 7.98 14.53 4.72
C SER A 334 8.26 15.41 3.51
N GLY A 335 8.88 16.56 3.73
CA GLY A 335 9.27 17.53 2.69
C GLY A 335 8.13 18.39 2.13
N ILE A 336 6.89 18.22 2.58
CA ILE A 336 5.75 19.03 2.14
C ILE A 336 5.45 20.11 3.18
N TYR A 337 5.18 21.33 2.69
CA TYR A 337 4.81 22.45 3.53
C TYR A 337 3.50 22.20 4.28
N GLU A 338 3.48 22.43 5.58
CA GLU A 338 2.39 21.96 6.48
C GLU A 338 0.99 22.48 6.11
N TYR A 339 0.87 23.75 5.70
CA TYR A 339 -0.43 24.32 5.33
C TYR A 339 -0.96 23.71 4.03
N LEU A 340 -0.08 23.55 3.03
CA LEU A 340 -0.43 22.93 1.76
C LEU A 340 -0.91 21.48 1.98
N LEU A 341 -0.22 20.74 2.85
CA LEU A 341 -0.64 19.40 3.23
C LEU A 341 -2.01 19.40 3.90
N GLY A 342 -2.26 20.33 4.82
CA GLY A 342 -3.54 20.47 5.50
C GLY A 342 -4.69 20.70 4.52
N GLU A 343 -4.55 21.64 3.59
CA GLU A 343 -5.55 21.94 2.56
C GLU A 343 -5.80 20.74 1.63
N CYS A 344 -4.74 20.04 1.23
CA CYS A 344 -4.87 18.82 0.43
C CYS A 344 -5.67 17.75 1.16
N ILE A 345 -5.38 17.50 2.44
CA ILE A 345 -6.10 16.52 3.28
C ILE A 345 -7.56 16.91 3.49
N GLU A 346 -7.85 18.20 3.68
CA GLU A 346 -9.22 18.70 3.83
C GLU A 346 -10.06 18.42 2.58
N VAL A 347 -9.52 18.73 1.39
CA VAL A 347 -10.16 18.42 0.10
C VAL A 347 -10.38 16.91 -0.07
N MET A 348 -9.37 16.09 0.25
CA MET A 348 -9.51 14.63 0.17
C MET A 348 -10.57 14.10 1.13
N GLN A 349 -10.62 14.59 2.37
CA GLN A 349 -11.62 14.15 3.36
C GLN A 349 -13.05 14.52 2.96
N GLU A 350 -13.25 15.66 2.31
CA GLU A 350 -14.59 16.13 1.97
C GLU A 350 -15.14 15.59 0.66
N LYS A 351 -14.28 15.36 -0.32
CA LYS A 351 -14.69 15.18 -1.73
C LYS A 351 -14.16 13.91 -2.39
N ALA A 352 -13.08 13.29 -1.88
CA ALA A 352 -12.54 12.09 -2.50
C ALA A 352 -13.54 10.94 -2.45
N LYS A 353 -13.51 10.09 -3.48
CA LYS A 353 -14.31 8.86 -3.57
C LYS A 353 -13.57 7.64 -3.01
N GLY A 354 -12.24 7.60 -3.17
CA GLY A 354 -11.38 6.52 -2.70
C GLY A 354 -10.98 6.65 -1.23
N GLN A 355 -10.08 5.78 -0.80
CA GLN A 355 -9.57 5.73 0.56
C GLN A 355 -8.15 6.27 0.61
N LEU A 356 -7.86 7.17 1.55
CA LEU A 356 -6.51 7.65 1.84
C LEU A 356 -6.11 7.24 3.27
N ILE A 357 -5.07 6.44 3.39
CA ILE A 357 -4.48 6.05 4.68
C ILE A 357 -3.06 6.62 4.71
N PHE A 358 -2.70 7.35 5.76
CA PHE A 358 -1.37 7.91 5.84
C PHE A 358 -0.83 7.96 7.26
N THR A 359 0.49 7.92 7.39
CA THR A 359 1.18 8.29 8.62
C THR A 359 1.72 9.70 8.50
N SER A 360 1.78 10.43 9.61
CA SER A 360 2.35 11.78 9.65
C SER A 360 2.90 12.12 11.02
N HIS A 361 3.89 12.99 11.05
CA HIS A 361 4.39 13.67 12.24
C HIS A 361 3.92 15.12 12.33
N ASN A 362 3.45 15.67 11.21
CA ASN A 362 2.95 17.03 11.14
C ASN A 362 1.55 17.13 11.78
N LEU A 363 1.35 18.14 12.61
CA LEU A 363 0.11 18.32 13.37
C LEU A 363 -0.96 19.11 12.58
N ARG A 364 -0.65 19.71 11.44
CA ARG A 364 -1.63 20.45 10.64
C ARG A 364 -2.72 19.56 10.05
N PRO A 365 -2.42 18.41 9.43
CA PRO A 365 -3.47 17.47 9.00
C PRO A 365 -4.33 16.97 10.16
N LEU A 366 -3.76 16.82 11.36
CA LEU A 366 -4.51 16.43 12.56
C LEU A 366 -5.56 17.47 12.94
N GLU A 367 -5.31 18.76 12.71
CA GLU A 367 -6.25 19.85 12.99
C GLU A 367 -7.48 19.80 12.06
N VAL A 368 -7.28 19.47 10.78
CA VAL A 368 -8.35 19.45 9.75
C VAL A 368 -9.12 18.14 9.70
N LEU A 369 -8.50 17.00 10.05
CA LEU A 369 -9.16 15.69 10.05
C LEU A 369 -10.28 15.60 11.07
N LYS A 370 -11.33 14.84 10.77
CA LYS A 370 -12.38 14.47 11.72
C LYS A 370 -11.83 13.49 12.76
N ASN A 371 -12.47 13.45 13.95
CA ASN A 371 -12.02 12.59 15.04
C ASN A 371 -12.06 11.10 14.67
N GLU A 372 -13.08 10.68 13.93
CA GLU A 372 -13.20 9.31 13.41
C GLU A 372 -12.09 8.91 12.42
N SER A 373 -11.44 9.90 11.80
CA SER A 373 -10.35 9.75 10.84
C SER A 373 -8.96 9.71 11.50
N LEU A 374 -8.89 9.65 12.83
CA LEU A 374 -7.64 9.71 13.58
C LEU A 374 -7.40 8.44 14.41
N ILE A 375 -6.23 7.85 14.22
CA ILE A 375 -5.68 6.78 15.06
C ILE A 375 -4.37 7.27 15.67
N TYR A 376 -4.25 7.03 16.97
CA TYR A 376 -3.01 7.27 17.70
C TYR A 376 -2.31 5.95 18.02
N THR A 377 -1.01 5.88 17.73
CA THR A 377 -0.19 4.74 18.15
C THR A 377 0.46 5.04 19.48
N THR A 378 0.62 4.01 20.31
CA THR A 378 1.16 4.13 21.66
C THR A 378 2.34 3.20 21.88
N VAL A 379 3.15 3.47 22.89
CA VAL A 379 4.23 2.58 23.33
C VAL A 379 3.72 1.45 24.24
N ASN A 380 2.45 1.46 24.63
CA ASN A 380 1.85 0.43 25.45
C ASN A 380 1.60 -0.85 24.62
N PRO A 381 2.26 -1.98 24.92
CA PRO A 381 2.13 -3.20 24.14
C PRO A 381 0.72 -3.81 24.18
N LYS A 382 -0.09 -3.49 25.19
CA LYS A 382 -1.45 -4.00 25.34
C LYS A 382 -2.50 -3.15 24.62
N ASN A 383 -2.16 -1.92 24.24
CA ASN A 383 -3.07 -0.99 23.55
C ASN A 383 -2.29 -0.12 22.57
N ARG A 384 -1.84 -0.73 21.48
CA ARG A 384 -0.97 -0.07 20.49
C ARG A 384 -1.68 0.99 19.67
N TYR A 385 -2.97 0.84 19.43
CA TYR A 385 -3.75 1.71 18.55
C TYR A 385 -4.99 2.20 19.29
N ILE A 386 -5.15 3.52 19.37
CA ILE A 386 -6.26 4.17 20.07
C ILE A 386 -7.00 5.05 19.05
N LYS A 387 -8.32 4.85 18.92
CA LYS A 387 -9.18 5.77 18.17
C LYS A 387 -9.44 7.04 18.95
N SER A 388 -9.51 8.17 18.28
CA SER A 388 -9.82 9.46 18.89
C SER A 388 -11.33 9.58 19.16
N VAL A 389 -11.85 8.89 20.19
CA VAL A 389 -13.30 8.75 20.41
C VAL A 389 -13.92 9.89 21.24
N ASN A 390 -13.15 10.69 21.99
CA ASN A 390 -13.69 11.58 23.01
C ASN A 390 -13.25 13.06 22.92
N ILE A 391 -12.74 13.51 21.79
CA ILE A 391 -12.38 14.91 21.61
C ILE A 391 -13.59 15.64 21.01
N LYS A 392 -14.16 16.61 21.74
CA LYS A 392 -15.22 17.46 21.18
C LYS A 392 -14.66 18.24 19.97
N ASN A 393 -15.42 18.32 18.90
CA ASN A 393 -15.02 19.04 17.67
C ASN A 393 -14.65 20.52 17.90
N THR A 394 -15.07 21.10 19.02
CA THR A 394 -14.77 22.48 19.43
C THR A 394 -13.42 22.62 20.16
N GLN A 395 -12.73 21.53 20.49
CA GLN A 395 -11.44 21.57 21.17
C GLN A 395 -10.29 21.63 20.15
N ASN A 396 -9.26 22.40 20.49
CA ASN A 396 -8.02 22.42 19.71
C ASN A 396 -7.37 21.01 19.72
N LYS A 397 -7.48 20.29 18.61
CA LYS A 397 -7.02 18.92 18.47
C LYS A 397 -5.53 18.77 18.69
N ARG A 398 -4.72 19.75 18.26
CA ARG A 398 -3.28 19.81 18.50
C ARG A 398 -2.97 19.84 20.00
N LEU A 399 -3.63 20.71 20.75
CA LEU A 399 -3.45 20.79 22.21
C LEU A 399 -3.97 19.52 22.90
N SER A 400 -5.07 18.96 22.44
CA SER A 400 -5.63 17.70 22.96
C SER A 400 -4.66 16.55 22.73
N TYR A 401 -4.09 16.43 21.54
CA TYR A 401 -3.06 15.43 21.22
C TYR A 401 -1.83 15.60 22.12
N LEU A 402 -1.29 16.81 22.24
CA LEU A 402 -0.14 17.09 23.10
C LEU A 402 -0.40 16.80 24.59
N ARG A 403 -1.63 16.97 25.06
CA ARG A 403 -2.05 16.59 26.42
C ARG A 403 -2.19 15.07 26.57
N SER A 404 -2.74 14.39 25.57
CA SER A 404 -2.89 12.93 25.57
C SER A 404 -1.53 12.21 25.55
N ILE A 405 -0.53 12.78 24.88
CA ILE A 405 0.86 12.30 24.92
C ILE A 405 1.31 12.12 26.37
N LYS A 406 1.02 13.08 27.26
CA LYS A 406 1.42 13.04 28.67
C LYS A 406 0.55 12.10 29.52
N LYS A 407 -0.77 12.13 29.31
CA LYS A 407 -1.72 11.36 30.14
C LYS A 407 -1.70 9.86 29.85
N GLU A 408 -1.65 9.45 28.60
CA GLU A 408 -1.84 8.06 28.19
C GLU A 408 -0.54 7.32 27.89
N LYS A 409 0.61 7.92 28.24
CA LYS A 409 1.95 7.37 27.90
C LYS A 409 2.09 7.05 26.39
N LEU A 410 1.51 7.93 25.57
CA LEU A 410 1.68 7.84 24.11
C LEU A 410 3.13 8.09 23.68
N TYR A 411 3.93 8.69 24.58
CA TYR A 411 5.29 9.11 24.31
C TYR A 411 6.20 8.80 25.51
N ASN A 412 7.39 8.30 25.24
CA ASN A 412 8.45 8.21 26.22
C ASN A 412 9.06 9.59 26.41
N GLU A 413 8.83 10.24 27.55
CA GLU A 413 9.38 11.56 27.83
C GLU A 413 10.91 11.52 27.80
N THR A 414 11.50 12.37 26.98
CA THR A 414 12.94 12.55 26.92
C THR A 414 13.36 13.46 28.06
N ASN A 415 14.21 12.97 28.97
CA ASN A 415 14.80 13.80 30.03
C ASN A 415 15.95 14.60 29.40
N ILE A 416 15.77 15.93 29.31
CA ILE A 416 16.75 16.86 28.72
C ILE A 416 18.10 16.75 29.39
N TYR A 417 18.12 16.62 30.71
CA TYR A 417 19.37 16.48 31.49
C TYR A 417 20.12 15.18 31.16
N LYS A 418 19.37 14.05 31.03
CA LYS A 418 19.98 12.79 30.62
C LYS A 418 20.53 12.87 29.19
N MET A 419 19.85 13.57 28.29
CA MET A 419 20.29 13.77 26.91
C MET A 419 21.56 14.61 26.85
N GLU A 420 21.63 15.72 27.64
CA GLU A 420 22.82 16.56 27.73
C GLU A 420 24.03 15.76 28.27
N LEU A 421 23.80 14.98 29.31
CA LEU A 421 24.85 14.13 29.91
C LEU A 421 25.33 13.05 28.93
N ALA A 422 24.42 12.46 28.17
CA ALA A 422 24.75 11.47 27.13
C ALA A 422 25.59 12.08 26.01
N MET A 423 25.23 13.29 25.52
CA MET A 423 26.02 14.02 24.50
C MET A 423 27.42 14.34 25.02
N LYS A 424 27.54 14.82 26.29
CA LYS A 424 28.84 15.09 26.88
C LYS A 424 29.71 13.82 27.05
N ARG A 425 29.10 12.68 27.35
CA ARG A 425 29.81 11.39 27.47
C ARG A 425 30.24 10.88 26.08
N ALA A 426 29.33 10.97 25.09
CA ALA A 426 29.64 10.52 23.74
C ALA A 426 30.81 11.29 23.12
N GLY A 427 30.92 12.60 23.36
CA GLY A 427 32.05 13.41 22.91
C GLY A 427 33.41 13.08 23.55
N LYS A 428 33.44 12.27 24.62
CA LYS A 428 34.68 11.79 25.25
C LYS A 428 35.07 10.38 24.83
N VAL A 429 34.20 9.68 24.07
CA VAL A 429 34.50 8.35 23.53
C VAL A 429 35.45 8.55 22.32
N GLY A 430 36.63 7.98 22.40
CA GLY A 430 37.68 8.13 21.35
C GLY A 430 38.74 9.19 21.62
N LEU A 431 38.72 9.87 22.81
CA LEU A 431 39.77 10.79 23.20
C LEU A 431 40.82 10.12 24.14
N HIS A 432 40.84 8.81 24.19
CA HIS A 432 41.87 8.04 24.88
C HIS A 432 42.66 7.22 23.86
N ASP A 433 43.66 7.87 23.25
CA ASP A 433 44.90 7.32 22.74
C ASP A 433 46.04 8.21 23.20
#